data_ea115f70e9f400ddb83095aa7c77f17c
#
_entry.id   ea115f70e9f400ddb83095aa7c77f17c
#
_cell.length_a   1.000
_cell.length_b   1.000
_cell.length_c   1.000
_cell.angle_alpha   90.00
_cell.angle_beta   90.00
_cell.angle_gamma   90.00
#
_symmetry.space_group_name_H-M   'P 1'
#
loop_
_entity.id
_entity.type
_entity.pdbx_description
1 polymer ?
#
loop_
_entity_poly.entity_id
_entity_poly.type
_entity_poly.pdbx_seq_one_letter_code
_entity_poly.pdbx_strand_id
1 'polypeptide(L)'
;RIGRRPNFNEPSSGEIVDQPNETTILSAAKVLGQTESGIKYGIINAVTGQEYGTREFESNGITKKDRFLIEPYSNYFVGRFTKPIVNDLSTVGFMATDLHRSGQNVKASSFKGDWLLNLMENRLEFTGEYATTINEENGYAGRLRLSYRDPSFWEIATWAGFSDNKWNVNAMGFQQKNNNWYSGARLSLRRDKPKGIFLNQNLSIRLWLSGLHNGMITRNNLELDFENNFTNYWNFGIKAEINPETYVDDDIYRDSRAFIIKDEAWRALNIWFATDRTKKYILRPYYKLNVGDGIANNSRGDQTELGLRLTLKPTNTVTFSVNSSIEDRPGFMQWVDVVESDAGRFSDSDGKYDIVYAKTKRRQINTKLRMNIAF
;
A
#
# COMPACT_ATOMS: atom_id res chain seq x y z
N ARG A 1 -15.82 5.53 -0.24
CA ARG A 1 -16.14 6.77 0.50
C ARG A 1 -17.51 7.27 0.04
N ILE A 2 -18.48 7.41 0.96
CA ILE A 2 -19.80 7.99 0.71
C ILE A 2 -19.62 9.48 0.45
N GLY A 3 -20.34 10.06 -0.51
CA GLY A 3 -20.22 11.47 -0.90
C GLY A 3 -18.93 11.80 -1.67
N ARG A 4 -18.27 10.82 -2.28
CA ARG A 4 -17.13 11.04 -3.18
C ARG A 4 -17.57 11.72 -4.48
N ARG A 5 -16.60 12.16 -5.28
CA ARG A 5 -16.88 12.65 -6.64
C ARG A 5 -17.62 11.56 -7.43
N PRO A 6 -18.74 11.90 -8.10
CA PRO A 6 -19.49 10.95 -8.91
C PRO A 6 -18.62 10.42 -10.07
N ASN A 7 -18.58 9.10 -10.24
CA ASN A 7 -17.79 8.46 -11.30
C ASN A 7 -18.29 7.04 -11.63
N PHE A 8 -19.55 6.76 -11.39
CA PHE A 8 -20.09 5.41 -11.59
C PHE A 8 -20.35 5.12 -13.08
N ASN A 9 -21.01 6.05 -13.78
CA ASN A 9 -21.24 5.93 -15.22
C ASN A 9 -20.26 6.82 -15.97
N GLU A 10 -19.68 6.27 -17.02
CA GLU A 10 -18.94 7.04 -18.03
C GLU A 10 -19.83 7.31 -19.24
N PRO A 11 -19.65 8.41 -19.96
CA PRO A 11 -20.42 8.67 -21.16
C PRO A 11 -20.05 7.66 -22.26
N SER A 12 -21.03 7.17 -22.99
CA SER A 12 -20.84 6.23 -24.12
C SER A 12 -20.02 6.81 -25.27
N SER A 13 -19.90 8.13 -25.35
CA SER A 13 -19.10 8.87 -26.33
C SER A 13 -18.86 10.30 -25.83
N GLY A 14 -17.75 10.95 -26.29
CA GLY A 14 -17.38 12.30 -25.92
C GLY A 14 -16.65 12.41 -24.58
N GLU A 15 -16.37 13.64 -24.18
CA GLU A 15 -15.65 13.97 -22.94
C GLU A 15 -16.56 14.65 -21.91
N ILE A 16 -16.31 14.41 -20.64
CA ILE A 16 -17.01 15.08 -19.54
C ILE A 16 -16.45 16.50 -19.41
N VAL A 17 -17.29 17.50 -19.69
CA VAL A 17 -16.90 18.92 -19.62
C VAL A 17 -17.36 19.57 -18.31
N ASP A 18 -18.37 19.00 -17.63
CA ASP A 18 -18.83 19.48 -16.33
C ASP A 18 -19.41 18.33 -15.51
N GLN A 19 -19.07 18.28 -14.21
CA GLN A 19 -19.64 17.33 -13.26
C GLN A 19 -19.48 17.82 -11.80
N PRO A 20 -20.36 17.41 -10.90
CA PRO A 20 -20.25 17.72 -9.47
C PRO A 20 -18.92 17.18 -8.88
N ASN A 21 -18.35 17.92 -7.94
CA ASN A 21 -17.16 17.49 -7.20
C ASN A 21 -17.49 16.47 -6.09
N GLU A 22 -18.74 16.42 -5.66
CA GLU A 22 -19.22 15.57 -4.56
C GLU A 22 -20.61 15.02 -4.88
N THR A 23 -20.92 13.82 -4.38
CA THR A 23 -22.27 13.23 -4.46
C THR A 23 -23.09 13.72 -3.26
N THR A 24 -24.29 14.21 -3.53
CA THR A 24 -25.22 14.72 -2.52
C THR A 24 -25.66 13.59 -1.57
N ILE A 25 -25.42 13.75 -0.28
CA ILE A 25 -25.92 12.84 0.75
C ILE A 25 -27.31 13.34 1.19
N LEU A 26 -28.35 12.57 0.86
CA LEU A 26 -29.73 12.89 1.21
C LEU A 26 -30.03 12.59 2.68
N SER A 27 -29.51 11.48 3.17
CA SER A 27 -29.62 11.11 4.57
C SER A 27 -28.44 10.23 4.99
N ALA A 28 -28.05 10.32 6.25
CA ALA A 28 -27.08 9.40 6.85
C ALA A 28 -27.42 9.21 8.33
N ALA A 29 -27.40 7.97 8.77
CA ALA A 29 -27.56 7.59 10.17
C ALA A 29 -26.40 6.71 10.61
N LYS A 30 -25.92 6.93 11.84
CA LYS A 30 -24.86 6.13 12.45
C LYS A 30 -25.22 5.81 13.88
N VAL A 31 -25.19 4.53 14.23
CA VAL A 31 -25.36 4.04 15.59
C VAL A 31 -24.13 3.28 16.01
N LEU A 32 -23.58 3.62 17.16
CA LEU A 32 -22.47 2.93 17.79
C LEU A 32 -22.85 2.60 19.22
N GLY A 33 -22.44 1.44 19.70
CA GLY A 33 -22.71 1.07 21.07
C GLY A 33 -21.87 -0.11 21.54
N GLN A 34 -21.97 -0.34 22.85
CA GLN A 34 -21.38 -1.49 23.53
C GLN A 34 -22.40 -1.99 24.56
N THR A 35 -22.59 -3.30 24.61
CA THR A 35 -23.43 -3.93 25.64
C THR A 35 -22.61 -4.18 26.92
N GLU A 36 -23.29 -4.43 28.02
CA GLU A 36 -22.64 -4.84 29.28
C GLU A 36 -21.81 -6.12 29.11
N SER A 37 -22.21 -7.04 28.23
CA SER A 37 -21.47 -8.24 27.87
C SER A 37 -20.24 -7.99 26.98
N GLY A 38 -19.90 -6.72 26.71
CA GLY A 38 -18.72 -6.32 25.93
C GLY A 38 -18.88 -6.41 24.42
N ILE A 39 -20.08 -6.73 23.90
CA ILE A 39 -20.30 -6.71 22.45
C ILE A 39 -20.28 -5.26 21.97
N LYS A 40 -19.37 -4.94 21.06
CA LYS A 40 -19.30 -3.64 20.37
C LYS A 40 -20.00 -3.76 19.02
N TYR A 41 -20.81 -2.78 18.67
CA TYR A 41 -21.50 -2.74 17.39
C TYR A 41 -21.44 -1.34 16.77
N GLY A 42 -21.44 -1.32 15.45
CA GLY A 42 -21.52 -0.10 14.67
C GLY A 42 -22.35 -0.35 13.42
N ILE A 43 -23.34 0.49 13.18
CA ILE A 43 -24.22 0.42 12.01
C ILE A 43 -24.23 1.81 11.36
N ILE A 44 -24.04 1.84 10.06
CA ILE A 44 -24.12 3.05 9.24
C ILE A 44 -25.06 2.74 8.08
N ASN A 45 -26.02 3.61 7.85
CA ASN A 45 -26.80 3.62 6.63
C ASN A 45 -26.81 5.04 6.05
N ALA A 46 -26.58 5.16 4.75
CA ALA A 46 -26.59 6.43 4.05
C ALA A 46 -27.22 6.30 2.67
N VAL A 47 -27.96 7.31 2.27
CA VAL A 47 -28.58 7.42 0.95
C VAL A 47 -28.03 8.64 0.24
N THR A 48 -27.56 8.44 -1.00
CA THR A 48 -27.09 9.52 -1.88
C THR A 48 -28.06 9.76 -3.02
N GLY A 49 -28.12 11.03 -3.46
CA GLY A 49 -28.93 11.45 -4.60
C GLY A 49 -28.36 11.03 -5.94
N GLN A 50 -29.14 11.28 -6.98
CA GLN A 50 -28.67 11.19 -8.36
C GLN A 50 -27.81 12.40 -8.69
N GLU A 51 -26.70 12.15 -9.40
CA GLU A 51 -25.83 13.20 -9.90
C GLU A 51 -25.73 13.12 -11.42
N TYR A 52 -25.71 14.27 -12.04
CA TYR A 52 -25.64 14.42 -13.49
C TYR A 52 -24.41 15.22 -13.87
N GLY A 53 -23.82 14.85 -15.00
CA GLY A 53 -22.77 15.62 -15.66
C GLY A 53 -23.19 16.06 -17.04
N THR A 54 -22.37 16.89 -17.64
CA THR A 54 -22.49 17.33 -19.02
C THR A 54 -21.34 16.74 -19.82
N ARG A 55 -21.65 16.07 -20.92
CA ARG A 55 -20.65 15.61 -21.88
C ARG A 55 -20.73 16.45 -23.17
N GLU A 56 -19.57 16.54 -23.82
CA GLU A 56 -19.43 17.13 -25.15
C GLU A 56 -19.01 16.03 -26.13
N PHE A 57 -19.68 15.92 -27.24
CA PHE A 57 -19.43 14.90 -28.27
C PHE A 57 -19.71 15.44 -29.67
N GLU A 58 -19.05 14.87 -30.67
CA GLU A 58 -19.25 15.19 -32.07
C GLU A 58 -20.36 14.34 -32.68
N SER A 59 -21.30 14.97 -33.39
CA SER A 59 -22.37 14.30 -34.12
C SER A 59 -22.63 15.03 -35.45
N ASN A 60 -22.39 14.33 -36.54
CA ASN A 60 -22.52 14.90 -37.92
C ASN A 60 -21.69 16.16 -38.15
N GLY A 61 -20.46 16.22 -37.65
CA GLY A 61 -19.57 17.38 -37.77
C GLY A 61 -19.96 18.59 -36.89
N ILE A 62 -20.90 18.39 -35.95
CA ILE A 62 -21.34 19.44 -35.03
C ILE A 62 -21.06 18.99 -33.61
N THR A 63 -20.39 19.84 -32.85
CA THR A 63 -20.17 19.63 -31.40
C THR A 63 -21.48 19.81 -30.64
N LYS A 64 -21.90 18.81 -29.92
CA LYS A 64 -23.14 18.82 -29.12
C LYS A 64 -22.81 18.60 -27.64
N LYS A 65 -23.65 19.14 -26.78
CA LYS A 65 -23.63 18.91 -25.33
C LYS A 65 -24.93 18.30 -24.90
N ASP A 66 -24.86 17.26 -24.08
CA ASP A 66 -26.01 16.70 -23.38
C ASP A 66 -25.71 16.39 -21.91
N ARG A 67 -26.80 16.25 -21.17
CA ARG A 67 -26.77 15.88 -19.75
C ARG A 67 -26.94 14.38 -19.63
N PHE A 68 -26.10 13.72 -18.85
CA PHE A 68 -26.21 12.30 -18.59
C PHE A 68 -26.11 11.98 -17.09
N LEU A 69 -26.68 10.85 -16.67
CA LEU A 69 -26.64 10.40 -15.29
C LEU A 69 -25.25 9.81 -14.98
N ILE A 70 -24.46 10.46 -14.11
CA ILE A 70 -23.16 9.95 -13.66
C ILE A 70 -23.31 9.01 -12.49
N GLU A 71 -24.10 9.36 -11.45
CA GLU A 71 -24.29 8.56 -10.25
C GLU A 71 -25.78 8.37 -10.00
N PRO A 72 -26.29 7.13 -9.91
CA PRO A 72 -27.68 6.86 -9.58
C PRO A 72 -27.95 7.03 -8.08
N TYR A 73 -29.20 7.06 -7.65
CA TYR A 73 -29.56 6.89 -6.24
C TYR A 73 -28.90 5.65 -5.69
N SER A 74 -28.21 5.81 -4.54
CA SER A 74 -27.48 4.73 -3.94
C SER A 74 -27.73 4.65 -2.44
N ASN A 75 -27.96 3.45 -1.93
CA ASN A 75 -28.06 3.16 -0.50
C ASN A 75 -26.82 2.37 -0.08
N TYR A 76 -26.14 2.87 0.95
CA TYR A 76 -24.94 2.30 1.54
C TYR A 76 -25.27 1.78 2.94
N PHE A 77 -25.04 0.51 3.18
CA PHE A 77 -25.13 -0.10 4.49
C PHE A 77 -23.79 -0.65 4.94
N VAL A 78 -23.42 -0.42 6.19
CA VAL A 78 -22.26 -1.01 6.85
C VAL A 78 -22.67 -1.44 8.25
N GLY A 79 -22.49 -2.71 8.57
CA GLY A 79 -22.68 -3.27 9.91
C GLY A 79 -21.40 -3.94 10.40
N ARG A 80 -21.01 -3.66 11.65
CA ARG A 80 -19.84 -4.27 12.31
C ARG A 80 -20.22 -4.71 13.72
N PHE A 81 -19.88 -5.96 14.07
CA PHE A 81 -20.04 -6.51 15.41
C PHE A 81 -18.70 -7.11 15.85
N THR A 82 -18.35 -6.94 17.12
CA THR A 82 -17.16 -7.52 17.72
C THR A 82 -17.48 -7.96 19.13
N LYS A 83 -17.06 -9.17 19.50
CA LYS A 83 -17.28 -9.75 20.82
C LYS A 83 -15.97 -10.21 21.43
N PRO A 84 -15.64 -9.86 22.67
CA PRO A 84 -14.57 -10.49 23.42
C PRO A 84 -14.82 -12.00 23.62
N ILE A 85 -13.75 -12.80 23.49
CA ILE A 85 -13.78 -14.24 23.69
C ILE A 85 -12.53 -14.66 24.43
N VAL A 86 -12.59 -15.73 25.19
CA VAL A 86 -11.44 -16.32 25.92
C VAL A 86 -10.87 -15.37 27.00
N ASN A 87 -10.57 -14.13 26.64
CA ASN A 87 -10.09 -13.07 27.54
C ASN A 87 -10.44 -11.69 26.95
N ASP A 88 -10.19 -10.62 27.71
CA ASP A 88 -10.56 -9.24 27.31
C ASP A 88 -9.77 -8.71 26.10
N LEU A 89 -8.66 -9.37 25.73
CA LEU A 89 -7.78 -8.97 24.61
C LEU A 89 -8.01 -9.83 23.35
N SER A 90 -8.84 -10.86 23.46
CA SER A 90 -9.19 -11.73 22.33
C SER A 90 -10.59 -11.42 21.85
N THR A 91 -10.76 -11.30 20.54
CA THR A 91 -12.05 -10.93 19.96
C THR A 91 -12.36 -11.74 18.72
N VAL A 92 -13.66 -11.95 18.49
CA VAL A 92 -14.18 -12.32 17.17
C VAL A 92 -15.06 -11.20 16.64
N GLY A 93 -15.08 -11.04 15.33
CA GLY A 93 -15.83 -9.98 14.69
C GLY A 93 -16.50 -10.44 13.41
N PHE A 94 -17.56 -9.72 13.06
CA PHE A 94 -18.26 -9.88 11.81
C PHE A 94 -18.58 -8.51 11.22
N MET A 95 -18.40 -8.35 9.92
CA MET A 95 -18.71 -7.13 9.19
C MET A 95 -19.50 -7.48 7.92
N ALA A 96 -20.52 -6.70 7.64
CA ALA A 96 -21.27 -6.75 6.41
C ALA A 96 -21.31 -5.35 5.78
N THR A 97 -21.16 -5.28 4.47
CA THR A 97 -21.41 -4.07 3.69
C THR A 97 -22.34 -4.40 2.54
N ASP A 98 -23.21 -3.47 2.21
CA ASP A 98 -24.13 -3.59 1.09
C ASP A 98 -24.28 -2.24 0.39
N LEU A 99 -24.23 -2.28 -0.93
CA LEU A 99 -24.47 -1.13 -1.78
C LEU A 99 -25.51 -1.48 -2.83
N HIS A 100 -26.64 -0.81 -2.75
CA HIS A 100 -27.71 -0.89 -3.73
C HIS A 100 -27.78 0.40 -4.56
N ARG A 101 -27.77 0.29 -5.89
CA ARG A 101 -27.94 1.39 -6.83
C ARG A 101 -29.24 1.25 -7.60
N SER A 102 -30.00 2.34 -7.68
CA SER A 102 -31.26 2.39 -8.43
C SER A 102 -31.03 2.17 -9.93
N GLY A 103 -31.88 1.34 -10.54
CA GLY A 103 -31.76 1.03 -11.97
C GLY A 103 -30.65 0.06 -12.34
N GLN A 104 -29.94 -0.50 -11.36
CA GLN A 104 -28.90 -1.50 -11.55
C GLN A 104 -29.33 -2.81 -10.90
N ASN A 105 -29.16 -3.92 -11.63
CA ASN A 105 -29.43 -5.26 -11.10
C ASN A 105 -28.23 -5.80 -10.29
N VAL A 106 -27.08 -5.13 -10.36
CA VAL A 106 -25.86 -5.57 -9.69
C VAL A 106 -25.85 -5.07 -8.25
N LYS A 107 -25.84 -6.02 -7.31
CA LYS A 107 -25.63 -5.76 -5.89
C LYS A 107 -24.11 -5.83 -5.63
N ALA A 108 -23.62 -4.97 -4.76
CA ALA A 108 -22.24 -5.03 -4.30
C ALA A 108 -22.24 -5.21 -2.78
N SER A 109 -22.24 -6.46 -2.36
CA SER A 109 -22.23 -6.83 -0.95
C SER A 109 -20.90 -7.47 -0.57
N SER A 110 -20.44 -7.29 0.66
CA SER A 110 -19.34 -8.04 1.20
C SER A 110 -19.59 -8.47 2.64
N PHE A 111 -19.05 -9.62 3.00
CA PHE A 111 -19.11 -10.19 4.34
C PHE A 111 -17.72 -10.57 4.79
N LYS A 112 -17.40 -10.27 6.05
CA LYS A 112 -16.09 -10.58 6.64
C LYS A 112 -16.28 -11.12 8.06
N GLY A 113 -15.63 -12.26 8.32
CA GLY A 113 -15.37 -12.74 9.67
C GLY A 113 -13.90 -12.49 10.03
N ASP A 114 -13.62 -12.08 11.26
CA ASP A 114 -12.26 -11.89 11.73
C ASP A 114 -12.11 -12.29 13.21
N TRP A 115 -10.87 -12.60 13.58
CA TRP A 115 -10.53 -12.92 14.97
C TRP A 115 -9.15 -12.37 15.33
N LEU A 116 -9.02 -12.07 16.58
CA LEU A 116 -7.77 -11.76 17.28
C LEU A 116 -7.74 -12.61 18.56
N LEU A 117 -6.81 -13.51 18.66
CA LEU A 117 -6.56 -14.33 19.86
C LEU A 117 -5.23 -13.94 20.48
N ASN A 118 -5.28 -13.46 21.72
CA ASN A 118 -4.10 -13.22 22.55
C ASN A 118 -4.05 -14.29 23.65
N LEU A 119 -3.08 -15.17 23.55
CA LEU A 119 -2.90 -16.32 24.41
C LEU A 119 -1.57 -16.25 25.13
N MET A 120 -1.35 -17.15 26.12
CA MET A 120 -0.09 -17.28 26.83
C MET A 120 0.40 -15.93 27.42
N GLU A 121 -0.46 -15.21 28.12
CA GLU A 121 -0.15 -13.87 28.68
C GLU A 121 0.32 -12.87 27.60
N ASN A 122 -0.35 -12.86 26.44
CA ASN A 122 -0.05 -12.02 25.28
C ASN A 122 1.28 -12.33 24.57
N ARG A 123 1.86 -13.50 24.82
CA ARG A 123 3.05 -13.92 24.06
C ARG A 123 2.70 -14.50 22.71
N LEU A 124 1.55 -15.16 22.60
CA LEU A 124 1.06 -15.74 21.33
C LEU A 124 -0.15 -14.94 20.84
N GLU A 125 0.01 -14.32 19.69
CA GLU A 125 -1.05 -13.64 18.97
C GLU A 125 -1.39 -14.41 17.70
N PHE A 126 -2.67 -14.76 17.53
CA PHE A 126 -3.17 -15.37 16.31
C PHE A 126 -4.31 -14.51 15.77
N THR A 127 -4.09 -13.92 14.62
CA THR A 127 -5.09 -13.09 13.92
C THR A 127 -5.45 -13.69 12.60
N GLY A 128 -6.69 -13.49 12.19
CA GLY A 128 -7.12 -13.87 10.87
C GLY A 128 -8.39 -13.19 10.45
N GLU A 129 -8.61 -13.21 9.16
CA GLU A 129 -9.88 -12.80 8.56
C GLU A 129 -10.14 -13.62 7.29
N TYR A 130 -11.42 -13.82 7.03
CA TYR A 130 -11.93 -14.36 5.78
C TYR A 130 -13.09 -13.51 5.32
N ALA A 131 -13.12 -13.21 4.04
CA ALA A 131 -14.13 -12.35 3.46
C ALA A 131 -14.60 -12.87 2.10
N THR A 132 -15.86 -12.56 1.78
CA THR A 132 -16.43 -12.80 0.47
C THR A 132 -17.08 -11.53 -0.06
N THR A 133 -16.98 -11.33 -1.37
CA THR A 133 -17.76 -10.34 -2.11
C THR A 133 -18.80 -11.03 -2.94
N ILE A 134 -20.01 -10.46 -2.97
CA ILE A 134 -21.13 -10.90 -3.78
C ILE A 134 -21.45 -9.76 -4.75
N ASN A 135 -20.96 -9.89 -5.95
CA ASN A 135 -21.20 -8.98 -7.06
C ASN A 135 -21.84 -9.78 -8.21
N GLU A 136 -21.44 -9.52 -9.45
CA GLU A 136 -21.81 -10.40 -10.59
C GLU A 136 -21.25 -11.81 -10.40
N GLU A 137 -20.04 -11.92 -9.87
CA GLU A 137 -19.41 -13.16 -9.45
C GLU A 137 -18.96 -13.06 -7.97
N ASN A 138 -18.96 -14.21 -7.29
CA ASN A 138 -18.53 -14.30 -5.91
C ASN A 138 -17.00 -14.36 -5.85
N GLY A 139 -16.42 -13.47 -5.07
CA GLY A 139 -14.98 -13.43 -4.81
C GLY A 139 -14.64 -13.71 -3.35
N TYR A 140 -13.43 -14.22 -3.12
CA TYR A 140 -12.96 -14.64 -1.81
C TYR A 140 -11.58 -14.08 -1.50
N ALA A 141 -11.37 -13.69 -0.24
CA ALA A 141 -10.06 -13.31 0.27
C ALA A 141 -9.90 -13.73 1.72
N GLY A 142 -8.66 -13.95 2.13
CA GLY A 142 -8.37 -14.30 3.51
C GLY A 142 -6.92 -14.01 3.87
N ARG A 143 -6.68 -13.81 5.17
CA ARG A 143 -5.33 -13.70 5.70
C ARG A 143 -5.25 -14.27 7.11
N LEU A 144 -4.08 -14.80 7.42
CA LEU A 144 -3.71 -15.32 8.73
C LEU A 144 -2.38 -14.70 9.15
N ARG A 145 -2.20 -14.51 10.44
CA ARG A 145 -0.93 -14.16 11.06
C ARG A 145 -0.81 -14.84 12.40
N LEU A 146 0.33 -15.45 12.63
CA LEU A 146 0.73 -15.99 13.92
C LEU A 146 2.00 -15.28 14.36
N SER A 147 2.04 -14.76 15.57
CA SER A 147 3.26 -14.22 16.17
C SER A 147 3.44 -14.71 17.58
N TYR A 148 4.67 -15.05 17.90
CA TYR A 148 5.08 -15.38 19.24
C TYR A 148 6.21 -14.47 19.69
N ARG A 149 6.05 -13.87 20.85
CA ARG A 149 7.03 -12.96 21.46
C ARG A 149 7.56 -13.58 22.75
N ASP A 150 8.84 -13.87 22.76
CA ASP A 150 9.56 -14.17 23.99
C ASP A 150 9.81 -12.88 24.78
N PRO A 151 9.53 -12.85 26.09
CA PRO A 151 9.72 -11.64 26.88
C PRO A 151 11.20 -11.24 27.03
N SER A 152 12.14 -12.15 26.73
CA SER A 152 13.57 -11.90 26.93
C SER A 152 14.18 -11.13 25.77
N PHE A 153 14.09 -11.66 24.52
CA PHE A 153 14.85 -11.04 23.44
C PHE A 153 14.39 -11.35 22.01
N TRP A 154 13.43 -12.24 21.73
CA TRP A 154 13.07 -12.57 20.36
C TRP A 154 11.57 -12.60 20.10
N GLU A 155 11.22 -12.35 18.85
CA GLU A 155 9.86 -12.45 18.32
C GLU A 155 9.92 -13.14 16.96
N ILE A 156 9.05 -14.11 16.74
CA ILE A 156 8.81 -14.68 15.42
C ILE A 156 7.38 -14.37 15.00
N ALA A 157 7.20 -14.02 13.75
CA ALA A 157 5.87 -13.82 13.16
C ALA A 157 5.83 -14.45 11.78
N THR A 158 4.73 -15.13 11.46
CA THR A 158 4.44 -15.66 10.13
C THR A 158 3.09 -15.15 9.68
N TRP A 159 2.91 -14.99 8.40
CA TRP A 159 1.64 -14.59 7.80
C TRP A 159 1.46 -15.21 6.43
N ALA A 160 0.21 -15.40 6.06
CA ALA A 160 -0.18 -15.82 4.72
C ALA A 160 -1.53 -15.19 4.38
N GLY A 161 -1.78 -14.97 3.11
CA GLY A 161 -3.07 -14.48 2.65
C GLY A 161 -3.25 -14.73 1.17
N PHE A 162 -4.48 -14.58 0.73
CA PHE A 162 -4.86 -14.72 -0.67
C PHE A 162 -6.06 -13.84 -1.02
N SER A 163 -6.21 -13.53 -2.28
CA SER A 163 -7.46 -13.07 -2.88
C SER A 163 -7.60 -13.73 -4.26
N ASP A 164 -8.77 -14.21 -4.59
CA ASP A 164 -9.03 -14.78 -5.90
C ASP A 164 -9.20 -13.70 -6.99
N ASN A 165 -9.36 -14.11 -8.24
CA ASN A 165 -9.52 -13.19 -9.37
C ASN A 165 -10.89 -12.50 -9.44
N LYS A 166 -11.88 -13.00 -8.68
CA LYS A 166 -13.25 -12.45 -8.59
C LYS A 166 -13.42 -11.51 -7.39
N TRP A 167 -12.46 -11.51 -6.48
CA TRP A 167 -12.48 -10.62 -5.33
C TRP A 167 -12.52 -9.16 -5.76
N ASN A 168 -13.58 -8.43 -5.36
CA ASN A 168 -13.76 -7.02 -5.71
C ASN A 168 -14.53 -6.26 -4.64
N VAL A 169 -13.85 -5.37 -3.92
CA VAL A 169 -14.43 -4.48 -2.90
C VAL A 169 -14.53 -3.02 -3.35
N ASN A 170 -14.21 -2.70 -4.60
CA ASN A 170 -14.09 -1.32 -5.08
C ASN A 170 -15.40 -0.52 -5.01
N ALA A 171 -16.53 -1.17 -4.96
CA ALA A 171 -17.82 -0.48 -4.80
C ALA A 171 -17.91 0.35 -3.50
N MET A 172 -17.38 -0.16 -2.39
CA MET A 172 -17.41 0.52 -1.07
C MET A 172 -16.04 0.62 -0.41
N GLY A 173 -15.04 -0.04 -0.94
CA GLY A 173 -13.66 -0.09 -0.45
C GLY A 173 -12.65 0.41 -1.48
N PHE A 174 -11.41 0.04 -1.26
CA PHE A 174 -10.32 0.19 -2.20
C PHE A 174 -9.55 -1.13 -2.29
N GLN A 175 -9.34 -1.59 -3.50
CA GLN A 175 -8.56 -2.77 -3.80
C GLN A 175 -7.49 -2.41 -4.81
N GLN A 176 -6.25 -2.68 -4.47
CA GLN A 176 -5.12 -2.45 -5.36
C GLN A 176 -4.92 -3.64 -6.29
N LYS A 177 -5.12 -4.86 -5.80
CA LYS A 177 -4.83 -6.09 -6.54
C LYS A 177 -5.74 -7.24 -6.07
N ASN A 178 -6.08 -8.12 -6.98
CA ASN A 178 -6.69 -9.43 -6.74
C ASN A 178 -5.87 -10.54 -7.41
N ASN A 179 -6.39 -11.76 -7.45
CA ASN A 179 -5.73 -12.92 -8.07
C ASN A 179 -4.31 -13.17 -7.52
N ASN A 180 -4.11 -12.97 -6.23
CA ASN A 180 -2.79 -13.12 -5.63
C ASN A 180 -2.81 -13.91 -4.32
N TRP A 181 -1.68 -14.50 -4.03
CA TRP A 181 -1.36 -15.05 -2.71
C TRP A 181 -0.05 -14.46 -2.20
N TYR A 182 0.12 -14.45 -0.90
CA TYR A 182 1.36 -14.04 -0.27
C TYR A 182 1.61 -14.82 1.02
N SER A 183 2.88 -14.98 1.36
CA SER A 183 3.32 -15.51 2.64
C SER A 183 4.60 -14.83 3.10
N GLY A 184 4.89 -14.92 4.38
CA GLY A 184 6.12 -14.38 4.89
C GLY A 184 6.40 -14.82 6.32
N ALA A 185 7.63 -14.57 6.73
CA ALA A 185 8.09 -14.78 8.08
C ALA A 185 9.04 -13.66 8.52
N ARG A 186 9.03 -13.33 9.79
CA ARG A 186 9.96 -12.38 10.39
C ARG A 186 10.48 -12.96 11.70
N LEU A 187 11.80 -12.96 11.85
CA LEU A 187 12.48 -13.15 13.12
C LEU A 187 13.05 -11.80 13.56
N SER A 188 12.73 -11.37 14.77
CA SER A 188 13.31 -10.17 15.38
C SER A 188 14.02 -10.56 16.65
N LEU A 189 15.29 -10.17 16.76
CA LEU A 189 16.12 -10.33 17.96
C LEU A 189 16.31 -8.94 18.55
N ARG A 190 15.82 -8.72 19.77
CA ARG A 190 15.80 -7.40 20.38
C ARG A 190 16.42 -7.46 21.78
N ARG A 191 17.33 -6.58 22.04
CA ARG A 191 17.86 -6.34 23.36
C ARG A 191 17.53 -4.92 23.80
N ASP A 192 16.65 -4.78 24.75
CA ASP A 192 16.18 -3.49 25.27
C ASP A 192 16.97 -3.00 26.48
N LYS A 193 17.76 -3.90 27.13
CA LYS A 193 18.59 -3.56 28.29
C LYS A 193 19.98 -3.11 27.86
N PRO A 194 20.50 -2.02 28.41
CA PRO A 194 21.87 -1.55 28.14
C PRO A 194 22.92 -2.63 28.42
N LYS A 195 23.92 -2.74 27.53
CA LYS A 195 25.10 -3.60 27.72
C LYS A 195 26.31 -3.00 27.01
N GLY A 196 27.37 -2.71 27.77
CA GLY A 196 28.56 -2.04 27.24
C GLY A 196 28.23 -0.68 26.66
N ILE A 197 28.61 -0.42 25.42
CA ILE A 197 28.36 0.83 24.72
C ILE A 197 26.95 0.90 24.09
N PHE A 198 26.16 -0.17 24.12
CA PHE A 198 24.85 -0.24 23.48
C PHE A 198 23.72 0.02 24.50
N LEU A 199 22.83 0.93 24.18
CA LEU A 199 21.59 1.20 24.88
C LEU A 199 20.54 0.13 24.56
N ASN A 200 20.32 -0.12 23.27
CA ASN A 200 19.50 -1.21 22.77
C ASN A 200 19.99 -1.64 21.37
N GLN A 201 19.57 -2.82 20.94
CA GLN A 201 19.91 -3.39 19.65
C GLN A 201 18.71 -4.13 19.09
N ASN A 202 18.51 -4.05 17.81
CA ASN A 202 17.48 -4.79 17.08
C ASN A 202 18.06 -5.38 15.82
N LEU A 203 17.84 -6.67 15.59
CA LEU A 203 18.09 -7.36 14.32
C LEU A 203 16.78 -7.99 13.87
N SER A 204 16.36 -7.67 12.66
CA SER A 204 15.18 -8.27 12.04
C SER A 204 15.56 -8.93 10.72
N ILE A 205 15.14 -10.16 10.54
CA ILE A 205 15.24 -10.90 9.29
C ILE A 205 13.82 -11.15 8.81
N ARG A 206 13.52 -10.77 7.58
CA ARG A 206 12.20 -10.92 6.98
C ARG A 206 12.30 -11.64 5.64
N LEU A 207 11.45 -12.64 5.46
CA LEU A 207 11.18 -13.30 4.19
C LEU A 207 9.80 -12.90 3.71
N TRP A 208 9.68 -12.62 2.41
CA TRP A 208 8.41 -12.34 1.77
C TRP A 208 8.33 -13.04 0.43
N LEU A 209 7.27 -13.77 0.21
CA LEU A 209 6.97 -14.45 -1.04
C LEU A 209 5.54 -14.11 -1.44
N SER A 210 5.32 -13.77 -2.71
CA SER A 210 3.97 -13.64 -3.27
C SER A 210 3.93 -14.01 -4.73
N GLY A 211 2.74 -14.38 -5.20
CA GLY A 211 2.53 -14.78 -6.58
C GLY A 211 1.06 -14.70 -6.98
N LEU A 212 0.82 -14.99 -8.24
CA LEU A 212 -0.50 -15.17 -8.81
C LEU A 212 -0.95 -16.62 -8.66
N HIS A 213 -2.26 -16.88 -8.74
CA HIS A 213 -2.80 -18.23 -8.66
C HIS A 213 -2.44 -19.12 -9.87
N ASN A 214 -1.89 -18.55 -10.95
CA ASN A 214 -1.33 -19.30 -12.07
C ASN A 214 0.11 -19.82 -11.84
N GLY A 215 0.66 -19.61 -10.63
CA GLY A 215 2.01 -20.05 -10.24
C GLY A 215 3.13 -19.03 -10.47
N MET A 216 2.87 -17.88 -11.09
CA MET A 216 3.86 -16.82 -11.23
C MET A 216 4.23 -16.20 -9.91
N ILE A 217 5.52 -16.11 -9.62
CA ILE A 217 6.06 -15.41 -8.45
C ILE A 217 6.22 -13.94 -8.79
N THR A 218 5.49 -13.08 -8.07
CA THR A 218 5.53 -11.61 -8.27
C THR A 218 6.38 -10.88 -7.25
N ARG A 219 6.77 -11.56 -6.17
CA ARG A 219 7.71 -11.04 -5.18
C ARG A 219 8.42 -12.17 -4.48
N ASN A 220 9.74 -12.04 -4.36
CA ASN A 220 10.58 -12.88 -3.54
C ASN A 220 11.64 -11.97 -2.91
N ASN A 221 11.57 -11.78 -1.59
CA ASN A 221 12.40 -10.78 -0.90
C ASN A 221 12.93 -11.37 0.40
N LEU A 222 14.25 -11.24 0.58
CA LEU A 222 14.93 -11.41 1.86
C LEU A 222 15.43 -10.05 2.31
N GLU A 223 14.99 -9.62 3.49
CA GLU A 223 15.39 -8.35 4.11
C GLU A 223 16.08 -8.62 5.45
N LEU A 224 17.19 -7.95 5.67
CA LEU A 224 17.90 -7.88 6.93
C LEU A 224 17.93 -6.42 7.37
N ASP A 225 17.49 -6.15 8.59
CA ASP A 225 17.49 -4.82 9.20
C ASP A 225 18.16 -4.90 10.57
N PHE A 226 19.24 -4.15 10.74
CA PHE A 226 20.03 -4.11 11.96
C PHE A 226 20.15 -2.68 12.43
N GLU A 227 19.66 -2.41 13.64
CA GLU A 227 19.69 -1.08 14.25
C GLU A 227 20.26 -1.14 15.65
N ASN A 228 21.17 -0.21 15.96
CA ASN A 228 21.77 -0.03 17.27
C ASN A 228 21.61 1.39 17.78
N ASN A 229 21.21 1.54 19.03
CA ASN A 229 21.30 2.78 19.77
C ASN A 229 22.42 2.67 20.81
N PHE A 230 23.30 3.63 20.82
CA PHE A 230 24.44 3.67 21.74
C PHE A 230 24.09 4.43 23.04
N THR A 231 24.84 4.20 24.10
CA THR A 231 24.65 4.88 25.39
C THR A 231 24.85 6.40 25.33
N ASN A 232 25.56 6.90 24.32
CA ASN A 232 25.69 8.34 24.01
C ASN A 232 24.54 8.85 23.12
N TYR A 233 23.46 8.07 22.94
CA TYR A 233 22.29 8.37 22.10
C TYR A 233 22.58 8.51 20.60
N TRP A 234 23.70 8.01 20.14
CA TRP A 234 23.95 7.83 18.71
C TRP A 234 23.19 6.62 18.20
N ASN A 235 22.86 6.64 16.90
CA ASN A 235 22.17 5.55 16.22
C ASN A 235 22.95 5.14 14.99
N PHE A 236 23.02 3.84 14.74
CA PHE A 236 23.60 3.27 13.54
C PHE A 236 22.68 2.15 13.03
N GLY A 237 22.44 2.11 11.72
CA GLY A 237 21.67 1.05 11.12
C GLY A 237 22.17 0.63 9.76
N ILE A 238 21.88 -0.63 9.44
CA ILE A 238 22.11 -1.25 8.14
C ILE A 238 20.81 -1.97 7.75
N LYS A 239 20.38 -1.74 6.52
CA LYS A 239 19.31 -2.52 5.90
C LYS A 239 19.82 -3.10 4.60
N ALA A 240 19.74 -4.42 4.44
CA ALA A 240 20.11 -5.13 3.23
C ALA A 240 18.90 -5.89 2.68
N GLU A 241 18.76 -5.90 1.36
CA GLU A 241 17.69 -6.60 0.66
C GLU A 241 18.24 -7.41 -0.50
N ILE A 242 17.71 -8.61 -0.68
CA ILE A 242 17.99 -9.49 -1.82
C ILE A 242 16.64 -9.82 -2.44
N ASN A 243 16.49 -9.51 -3.70
CA ASN A 243 15.31 -9.77 -4.50
C ASN A 243 15.72 -10.60 -5.71
N PRO A 244 15.54 -11.94 -5.70
CA PRO A 244 15.72 -12.78 -6.87
C PRO A 244 14.76 -12.37 -7.99
N GLU A 245 15.01 -12.87 -9.16
CA GLU A 245 14.17 -12.70 -10.33
C GLU A 245 12.71 -13.10 -10.06
N THR A 246 11.78 -12.26 -10.52
CA THR A 246 10.32 -12.44 -10.36
C THR A 246 9.59 -11.94 -11.61
N TYR A 247 8.27 -11.79 -11.51
CA TYR A 247 7.42 -11.21 -12.55
C TYR A 247 6.64 -10.02 -12.00
N VAL A 248 6.40 -9.04 -12.86
CA VAL A 248 5.56 -7.88 -12.55
C VAL A 248 4.33 -7.93 -13.45
N ASP A 249 3.17 -7.82 -12.84
CA ASP A 249 1.85 -7.88 -13.49
C ASP A 249 1.00 -6.64 -13.24
N ASP A 250 1.57 -5.64 -12.57
CA ASP A 250 0.88 -4.42 -12.24
C ASP A 250 1.33 -3.26 -13.14
N ASP A 251 0.48 -2.27 -13.17
CA ASP A 251 0.48 -1.10 -14.05
C ASP A 251 1.67 -0.14 -13.77
N ILE A 252 2.90 -0.66 -13.82
CA ILE A 252 4.11 0.18 -13.77
C ILE A 252 4.24 1.01 -15.05
N TYR A 253 3.48 0.68 -16.08
CA TYR A 253 3.74 1.09 -17.46
C TYR A 253 2.79 2.15 -17.99
N ARG A 254 1.98 2.80 -17.18
CA ARG A 254 1.05 3.86 -17.61
C ARG A 254 0.18 3.50 -18.82
N ASP A 255 0.04 2.21 -19.11
CA ASP A 255 -0.79 1.67 -20.17
C ASP A 255 -1.87 0.81 -19.52
N SER A 256 -3.09 0.85 -20.03
CA SER A 256 -4.23 0.07 -19.53
C SER A 256 -4.09 -1.45 -19.76
N ARG A 257 -3.11 -1.85 -20.55
CA ARG A 257 -2.80 -3.25 -20.83
C ARG A 257 -1.91 -3.81 -19.73
N ALA A 258 -2.38 -4.82 -19.03
CA ALA A 258 -1.63 -5.49 -17.96
C ALA A 258 -0.62 -6.48 -18.58
N PHE A 259 0.58 -6.01 -18.91
CA PHE A 259 1.66 -6.88 -19.36
C PHE A 259 2.35 -7.56 -18.19
N ILE A 260 2.59 -8.86 -18.34
CA ILE A 260 3.43 -9.60 -17.39
C ILE A 260 4.88 -9.52 -17.88
N ILE A 261 5.73 -8.92 -17.08
CA ILE A 261 7.13 -8.68 -17.43
C ILE A 261 8.02 -9.36 -16.41
N LYS A 262 9.11 -9.95 -16.90
CA LYS A 262 10.18 -10.42 -16.05
C LYS A 262 10.84 -9.25 -15.31
N ASP A 263 10.90 -9.36 -14.00
CA ASP A 263 11.63 -8.46 -13.13
C ASP A 263 12.94 -9.12 -12.74
N GLU A 264 14.05 -8.55 -13.23
CA GLU A 264 15.40 -9.07 -13.00
C GLU A 264 15.78 -8.96 -11.53
N ALA A 265 16.72 -9.80 -11.10
CA ALA A 265 17.21 -9.77 -9.73
C ALA A 265 17.87 -8.43 -9.38
N TRP A 266 17.66 -7.97 -8.15
CA TRP A 266 18.32 -6.79 -7.62
C TRP A 266 18.62 -6.93 -6.13
N ARG A 267 19.56 -6.11 -5.65
CA ARG A 267 19.99 -6.07 -4.26
C ARG A 267 20.06 -4.63 -3.80
N ALA A 268 19.76 -4.39 -2.53
CA ALA A 268 19.86 -3.06 -1.94
C ALA A 268 20.63 -3.10 -0.62
N LEU A 269 21.36 -2.02 -0.36
CA LEU A 269 22.05 -1.76 0.89
C LEU A 269 21.79 -0.31 1.30
N ASN A 270 21.26 -0.11 2.50
CA ASN A 270 21.13 1.18 3.14
C ASN A 270 21.94 1.19 4.43
N ILE A 271 22.78 2.18 4.60
CA ILE A 271 23.56 2.40 5.82
C ILE A 271 23.26 3.82 6.30
N TRP A 272 22.97 3.98 7.57
CA TRP A 272 22.77 5.30 8.16
C TRP A 272 23.39 5.39 9.54
N PHE A 273 23.71 6.62 9.88
CA PHE A 273 24.21 6.98 11.18
C PHE A 273 23.51 8.25 11.65
N ALA A 274 23.33 8.43 12.95
CA ALA A 274 22.79 9.65 13.52
C ALA A 274 23.48 9.96 14.85
N THR A 275 23.84 11.21 15.04
CA THR A 275 24.29 11.70 16.35
C THR A 275 23.09 11.92 17.28
N ASP A 276 23.34 12.20 18.54
CA ASP A 276 22.33 12.45 19.57
C ASP A 276 21.31 13.51 19.14
N ARG A 277 20.05 13.11 19.07
CA ARG A 277 18.92 13.95 18.62
C ARG A 277 18.50 15.01 19.65
N THR A 278 18.96 14.89 20.89
CA THR A 278 18.69 15.85 21.95
C THR A 278 19.63 17.07 21.91
N LYS A 279 20.73 16.97 21.18
CA LYS A 279 21.75 18.00 21.08
C LYS A 279 21.33 19.12 20.10
N LYS A 280 22.01 20.27 20.25
CA LYS A 280 21.82 21.42 19.34
C LYS A 280 22.22 21.11 17.89
N TYR A 281 23.14 20.18 17.69
CA TYR A 281 23.65 19.78 16.39
C TYR A 281 23.37 18.30 16.18
N ILE A 282 22.61 17.97 15.14
CA ILE A 282 22.26 16.59 14.79
C ILE A 282 22.74 16.33 13.38
N LEU A 283 23.64 15.38 13.24
CA LEU A 283 24.21 14.95 11.96
C LEU A 283 23.66 13.56 11.61
N ARG A 284 23.22 13.38 10.35
CA ARG A 284 22.68 12.12 9.85
C ARG A 284 23.16 11.86 8.42
N PRO A 285 24.38 11.32 8.25
CA PRO A 285 24.81 10.78 6.96
C PRO A 285 24.05 9.49 6.67
N TYR A 286 23.87 9.20 5.38
CA TYR A 286 23.37 7.93 4.89
C TYR A 286 23.94 7.62 3.51
N TYR A 287 24.01 6.33 3.23
CA TYR A 287 24.40 5.79 1.94
C TYR A 287 23.37 4.74 1.51
N LYS A 288 22.96 4.79 0.24
CA LYS A 288 22.10 3.80 -0.38
C LYS A 288 22.76 3.28 -1.65
N LEU A 289 22.68 1.99 -1.84
CA LEU A 289 23.13 1.27 -3.02
C LEU A 289 22.01 0.33 -3.47
N ASN A 290 21.62 0.41 -4.74
CA ASN A 290 20.86 -0.62 -5.42
C ASN A 290 21.69 -1.13 -6.58
N VAL A 291 21.74 -2.44 -6.78
CA VAL A 291 22.50 -3.10 -7.85
C VAL A 291 21.62 -4.15 -8.50
N GLY A 292 21.57 -4.14 -9.82
CA GLY A 292 20.80 -5.07 -10.62
C GLY A 292 19.76 -4.38 -11.51
N ASP A 293 19.28 -5.08 -12.51
CA ASP A 293 18.36 -4.56 -13.52
C ASP A 293 16.88 -4.68 -13.14
N GLY A 294 16.58 -5.18 -11.95
CA GLY A 294 15.23 -5.26 -11.42
C GLY A 294 14.63 -3.92 -11.00
N ILE A 295 13.33 -3.92 -10.71
CA ILE A 295 12.58 -2.72 -10.34
C ILE A 295 12.76 -2.44 -8.85
N ALA A 296 13.73 -1.61 -8.51
CA ALA A 296 13.90 -1.07 -7.17
C ALA A 296 13.29 0.33 -7.08
N ASN A 297 12.36 0.54 -6.14
CA ASN A 297 11.72 1.86 -5.93
C ASN A 297 11.10 2.47 -7.21
N ASN A 298 10.38 1.67 -7.99
CA ASN A 298 9.76 2.05 -9.26
C ASN A 298 10.74 2.49 -10.35
N SER A 299 11.99 2.03 -10.28
CA SER A 299 13.00 2.29 -11.30
C SER A 299 13.91 1.08 -11.48
N ARG A 300 14.38 0.87 -12.71
CA ARG A 300 15.32 -0.19 -13.06
C ARG A 300 16.73 0.34 -13.13
N GLY A 301 17.71 -0.52 -12.83
CA GLY A 301 19.12 -0.25 -12.96
C GLY A 301 19.79 0.17 -11.66
N ASP A 302 21.12 0.28 -11.74
CA ASP A 302 21.96 0.62 -10.60
C ASP A 302 21.70 2.04 -10.09
N GLN A 303 21.77 2.20 -8.78
CA GLN A 303 21.59 3.48 -8.11
C GLN A 303 22.53 3.58 -6.92
N THR A 304 23.21 4.70 -6.79
CA THR A 304 23.88 5.10 -5.55
C THR A 304 23.37 6.44 -5.07
N GLU A 305 23.18 6.58 -3.77
CA GLU A 305 22.80 7.85 -3.15
C GLU A 305 23.62 8.05 -1.88
N LEU A 306 24.36 9.15 -1.84
CA LEU A 306 25.02 9.64 -0.63
C LEU A 306 24.31 10.89 -0.15
N GLY A 307 23.85 10.89 1.10
CA GLY A 307 23.14 12.02 1.65
C GLY A 307 23.57 12.39 3.05
N LEU A 308 23.30 13.66 3.38
CA LEU A 308 23.57 14.23 4.68
C LEU A 308 22.38 15.10 5.12
N ARG A 309 21.87 14.80 6.31
CA ARG A 309 20.92 15.70 7.00
C ARG A 309 21.60 16.34 8.20
N LEU A 310 21.65 17.66 8.20
CA LEU A 310 22.09 18.48 9.33
C LEU A 310 20.88 19.17 9.94
N THR A 311 20.73 19.08 11.26
CA THR A 311 19.73 19.85 12.01
C THR A 311 20.42 20.68 13.07
N LEU A 312 20.13 21.97 13.11
CA LEU A 312 20.65 22.96 14.06
C LEU A 312 19.49 23.48 14.91
N LYS A 313 19.63 23.43 16.22
CA LYS A 313 18.66 23.96 17.20
C LYS A 313 19.34 25.05 18.02
N PRO A 314 19.47 26.31 17.49
CA PRO A 314 20.11 27.39 18.20
C PRO A 314 19.39 27.72 19.52
N THR A 315 18.05 27.65 19.50
CA THR A 315 17.19 27.83 20.67
C THR A 315 16.16 26.68 20.72
N ASN A 316 15.36 26.62 21.79
CA ASN A 316 14.28 25.63 21.90
C ASN A 316 13.12 25.92 20.93
N THR A 317 13.03 27.14 20.42
CA THR A 317 11.94 27.57 19.52
C THR A 317 12.36 27.61 18.06
N VAL A 318 13.65 27.60 17.74
CA VAL A 318 14.15 27.72 16.36
C VAL A 318 14.91 26.46 15.96
N THR A 319 14.51 25.89 14.83
CA THR A 319 15.18 24.72 14.22
C THR A 319 15.47 24.98 12.75
N PHE A 320 16.72 24.85 12.34
CA PHE A 320 17.14 24.82 10.95
C PHE A 320 17.47 23.39 10.54
N SER A 321 17.10 22.99 9.35
CA SER A 321 17.53 21.71 8.78
C SER A 321 17.94 21.86 7.33
N VAL A 322 19.03 21.19 7.00
CA VAL A 322 19.57 21.03 5.65
C VAL A 322 19.56 19.54 5.34
N ASN A 323 18.94 19.14 4.26
CA ASN A 323 19.00 17.79 3.76
C ASN A 323 19.55 17.86 2.34
N SER A 324 20.74 17.33 2.12
CA SER A 324 21.39 17.31 0.80
C SER A 324 21.77 15.89 0.43
N SER A 325 21.55 15.50 -0.83
CA SER A 325 21.99 14.22 -1.37
C SER A 325 22.45 14.34 -2.81
N ILE A 326 23.39 13.47 -3.16
CA ILE A 326 23.85 13.22 -4.53
C ILE A 326 23.41 11.81 -4.88
N GLU A 327 22.64 11.70 -5.94
CA GLU A 327 22.16 10.44 -6.49
C GLU A 327 22.76 10.23 -7.88
N ASP A 328 23.34 9.08 -8.11
CA ASP A 328 23.89 8.65 -9.41
C ASP A 328 23.21 7.38 -9.88
N ARG A 329 22.66 7.40 -11.09
CA ARG A 329 22.00 6.28 -11.76
C ARG A 329 22.62 6.07 -13.13
N PRO A 330 23.66 5.24 -13.25
CA PRO A 330 24.42 5.09 -14.50
C PRO A 330 23.65 4.34 -15.58
N GLY A 331 22.63 3.61 -15.24
CA GLY A 331 21.84 2.78 -16.16
C GLY A 331 20.34 2.85 -15.90
N PHE A 332 19.82 4.02 -15.52
CA PHE A 332 18.40 4.19 -15.24
C PHE A 332 17.55 3.87 -16.48
N MET A 333 16.70 2.85 -16.36
CA MET A 333 15.74 2.50 -17.40
C MET A 333 14.38 3.12 -17.08
N GLN A 334 13.91 3.97 -17.98
CA GLN A 334 12.63 4.64 -17.91
C GLN A 334 11.71 4.10 -19.01
N TRP A 335 10.48 3.80 -18.67
CA TRP A 335 9.44 3.52 -19.64
C TRP A 335 9.25 4.72 -20.58
N VAL A 336 9.11 4.45 -21.86
CA VAL A 336 8.90 5.45 -22.88
C VAL A 336 7.54 5.27 -23.53
N ASP A 337 7.29 4.09 -24.11
CA ASP A 337 6.09 3.83 -24.87
C ASP A 337 5.80 2.34 -25.02
N VAL A 338 4.61 2.03 -25.53
CA VAL A 338 4.22 0.72 -26.03
C VAL A 338 3.97 0.85 -27.52
N VAL A 339 4.72 0.13 -28.32
CA VAL A 339 4.70 0.25 -29.79
C VAL A 339 4.11 -1.02 -30.39
N GLU A 340 3.13 -0.84 -31.29
CA GLU A 340 2.59 -1.94 -32.09
C GLU A 340 3.67 -2.49 -33.04
N SER A 341 3.81 -3.81 -33.11
CA SER A 341 4.85 -4.48 -33.88
C SER A 341 4.42 -5.88 -34.25
N ASP A 342 4.53 -6.25 -35.51
CA ASP A 342 4.24 -7.61 -35.99
C ASP A 342 5.12 -8.69 -35.33
N ALA A 343 6.31 -8.30 -34.90
CA ALA A 343 7.27 -9.14 -34.17
C ALA A 343 7.20 -8.95 -32.65
N GLY A 344 6.19 -8.21 -32.15
CA GLY A 344 6.05 -7.84 -30.74
C GLY A 344 6.04 -9.03 -29.81
N ARG A 345 6.70 -8.88 -28.67
CA ARG A 345 6.87 -9.91 -27.63
C ARG A 345 5.65 -10.06 -26.73
N PHE A 346 4.79 -9.09 -26.73
CA PHE A 346 3.53 -9.07 -25.98
C PHE A 346 2.37 -9.10 -26.96
N SER A 347 1.26 -9.75 -26.61
CA SER A 347 0.06 -9.83 -27.45
C SER A 347 -1.20 -9.72 -26.59
N ASP A 348 -2.20 -9.05 -27.12
CA ASP A 348 -3.57 -9.01 -26.61
C ASP A 348 -4.56 -9.23 -27.77
N SER A 349 -5.87 -8.94 -27.56
CA SER A 349 -6.91 -9.05 -28.58
C SER A 349 -6.70 -8.10 -29.77
N ASP A 350 -5.96 -7.00 -29.56
CA ASP A 350 -5.83 -5.90 -30.52
C ASP A 350 -4.54 -5.98 -31.35
N GLY A 351 -3.58 -6.85 -30.96
CA GLY A 351 -2.37 -7.04 -31.74
C GLY A 351 -1.15 -7.49 -30.94
N LYS A 352 0.03 -7.28 -31.53
CA LYS A 352 1.32 -7.53 -30.91
C LYS A 352 2.05 -6.23 -30.63
N TYR A 353 2.75 -6.19 -29.52
CA TYR A 353 3.38 -4.98 -29.00
C TYR A 353 4.78 -5.21 -28.45
N ASP A 354 5.60 -4.20 -28.50
CA ASP A 354 6.85 -4.09 -27.76
C ASP A 354 6.79 -2.95 -26.74
N ILE A 355 7.35 -3.19 -25.56
CA ILE A 355 7.48 -2.16 -24.53
C ILE A 355 8.86 -1.51 -24.67
N VAL A 356 8.90 -0.22 -24.88
CA VAL A 356 10.11 0.55 -25.14
C VAL A 356 10.60 1.21 -23.86
N TYR A 357 11.86 0.92 -23.50
CA TYR A 357 12.56 1.57 -22.40
C TYR A 357 13.75 2.39 -22.94
N ALA A 358 13.90 3.61 -22.42
CA ALA A 358 15.13 4.38 -22.62
C ALA A 358 16.10 4.10 -21.46
N LYS A 359 17.34 3.75 -21.78
CA LYS A 359 18.43 3.68 -20.81
C LYS A 359 19.13 5.03 -20.75
N THR A 360 19.08 5.67 -19.60
CA THR A 360 19.64 7.01 -19.39
C THR A 360 20.68 6.99 -18.28
N LYS A 361 21.63 7.92 -18.35
CA LYS A 361 22.53 8.22 -17.25
C LYS A 361 22.05 9.48 -16.54
N ARG A 362 21.76 9.38 -15.25
CA ARG A 362 21.22 10.49 -14.47
C ARG A 362 22.08 10.73 -13.24
N ARG A 363 22.49 11.98 -13.05
CA ARG A 363 23.04 12.47 -11.79
C ARG A 363 22.16 13.59 -11.27
N GLN A 364 21.74 13.49 -10.02
CA GLN A 364 20.85 14.47 -9.40
C GLN A 364 21.42 14.91 -8.05
N ILE A 365 21.42 16.21 -7.83
CA ILE A 365 21.73 16.81 -6.52
C ILE A 365 20.43 17.40 -5.99
N ASN A 366 20.02 16.96 -4.80
CA ASN A 366 18.83 17.45 -4.13
C ASN A 366 19.27 18.17 -2.86
N THR A 367 18.82 19.42 -2.67
CA THR A 367 19.05 20.15 -1.43
C THR A 367 17.73 20.78 -0.96
N LYS A 368 17.36 20.48 0.29
CA LYS A 368 16.18 21.04 0.95
C LYS A 368 16.58 21.76 2.22
N LEU A 369 16.24 23.04 2.27
CA LEU A 369 16.40 23.89 3.45
C LEU A 369 15.04 24.05 4.13
N ARG A 370 15.01 23.97 5.45
CA ARG A 370 13.81 24.19 6.25
C ARG A 370 14.15 24.94 7.54
N MET A 371 13.35 25.93 7.86
CA MET A 371 13.35 26.62 9.16
C MET A 371 11.98 26.44 9.80
N ASN A 372 11.96 26.05 11.08
CA ASN A 372 10.75 26.02 11.89
C ASN A 372 10.95 26.96 13.08
N ILE A 373 9.96 27.78 13.35
CA ILE A 373 9.90 28.71 14.48
C ILE A 373 8.61 28.37 15.25
N ALA A 374 8.75 28.04 16.53
CA ALA A 374 7.62 27.87 17.45
C ALA A 374 7.44 29.15 18.25
N PHE A 375 6.24 29.68 18.31
CA PHE A 375 5.85 30.87 19.08
C PHE A 375 5.22 30.46 20.39
#